data_f9a1a3333d0d824b0f355346b03119df
#
_entry.id   f9a1a3333d0d824b0f355346b03119df
#
_cell.length_a   1.000
_cell.length_b   1.000
_cell.length_c   1.000
_cell.angle_alpha   90.00
_cell.angle_beta   90.00
_cell.angle_gamma   90.00
#
_symmetry.space_group_name_H-M   'P 1'
#
loop_
_entity.id
_entity.type
_entity.pdbx_description
1 polymer ?
#
loop_
_entity_poly.entity_id
_entity_poly.type
_entity_poly.pdbx_seq_one_letter_code
_entity_poly.pdbx_strand_id
1 'polypeptide(L)'
;LSSLQEKIMDLPVGRGEDEQYLKVHPDFTAIFTSNPEEYAGVHRSQDALRDRMITMDLDNFDHETEVEITQAKSKLSRNQSEMIVSIVRGLRKTGKCEFPPTVRGCIMIARTLKVQRINPAKCNGVFTQICQDILASETSRVGSKTNQDRIKGIVEELVEKYNH
;
A
#
# COMPACT_ATOMS: atom_id res chain seq x y z
N LEU A 1 2.89 4.03 27.25
CA LEU A 1 4.08 4.70 26.70
C LEU A 1 4.93 5.37 27.78
N SER A 2 4.33 5.94 28.84
CA SER A 2 5.09 6.43 30.01
C SER A 2 5.93 5.33 30.63
N SER A 3 5.37 4.13 30.78
CA SER A 3 6.08 2.98 31.33
C SER A 3 7.25 2.52 30.43
N LEU A 4 7.13 2.65 29.12
CA LEU A 4 8.24 2.40 28.20
C LEU A 4 9.36 3.44 28.31
N GLN A 5 9.00 4.71 28.54
CA GLN A 5 9.98 5.78 28.79
C GLN A 5 10.72 5.58 30.10
N GLU A 6 10.02 5.09 31.11
CA GLU A 6 10.61 4.71 32.39
C GLU A 6 11.32 3.36 32.37
N LYS A 7 11.29 2.67 31.20
CA LYS A 7 11.85 1.32 30.98
C LYS A 7 11.29 0.26 31.94
N ILE A 8 10.02 0.43 32.32
CA ILE A 8 9.25 -0.50 33.16
C ILE A 8 7.93 -0.76 32.42
N MET A 9 7.54 -2.00 32.27
CA MET A 9 6.25 -2.40 31.70
C MET A 9 5.41 -3.11 32.75
N ASP A 10 4.19 -2.63 32.95
CA ASP A 10 3.17 -3.36 33.69
C ASP A 10 2.65 -4.51 32.85
N LEU A 11 2.69 -5.72 33.39
CA LEU A 11 2.10 -6.89 32.75
C LEU A 11 0.63 -6.98 33.16
N PRO A 12 -0.32 -6.98 32.19
CA PRO A 12 -1.76 -6.95 32.51
C PRO A 12 -2.28 -8.26 33.12
N VAL A 13 -1.48 -9.31 33.18
CA VAL A 13 -1.88 -10.61 33.74
C VAL A 13 -0.67 -11.31 34.38
N GLY A 14 -0.41 -11.01 35.62
CA GLY A 14 0.49 -11.81 36.47
C GLY A 14 -0.31 -12.88 37.24
N ARG A 15 0.05 -14.15 37.10
CA ARG A 15 -0.48 -15.24 37.95
C ARG A 15 0.29 -15.42 39.27
N GLY A 16 1.07 -14.45 39.66
CA GLY A 16 1.84 -14.46 40.90
C GLY A 16 1.96 -13.05 41.48
N GLU A 17 1.89 -12.88 42.79
CA GLU A 17 1.95 -11.59 43.46
C GLU A 17 3.31 -10.86 43.30
N ASP A 18 4.35 -11.53 42.77
CA ASP A 18 5.73 -11.00 42.74
C ASP A 18 6.22 -10.54 41.34
N GLU A 19 5.42 -10.65 40.26
CA GLU A 19 5.87 -10.33 38.89
C GLU A 19 4.94 -9.34 38.18
N GLN A 20 4.63 -8.20 38.76
CA GLN A 20 3.84 -7.15 38.09
C GLN A 20 4.65 -6.25 37.17
N TYR A 21 5.98 -6.29 37.26
CA TYR A 21 6.86 -5.37 36.54
C TYR A 21 7.96 -6.08 35.80
N LEU A 22 8.06 -5.76 34.49
CA LEU A 22 9.16 -6.21 33.67
C LEU A 22 10.12 -5.06 33.41
N LYS A 23 11.39 -5.23 33.76
CA LYS A 23 12.43 -4.25 33.43
C LYS A 23 12.79 -4.35 31.99
N VAL A 24 12.58 -3.28 31.24
CA VAL A 24 12.89 -3.20 29.81
C VAL A 24 14.39 -3.06 29.61
N HIS A 25 14.94 -3.78 28.61
CA HIS A 25 16.37 -3.68 28.26
C HIS A 25 16.76 -2.23 27.92
N PRO A 26 17.95 -1.72 28.33
CA PRO A 26 18.36 -0.35 28.07
C PRO A 26 18.35 0.06 26.58
N ASP A 27 18.66 -0.88 25.70
CA ASP A 27 18.71 -0.65 24.24
C ASP A 27 17.38 -0.97 23.51
N PHE A 28 16.30 -1.22 24.27
CA PHE A 28 15.00 -1.47 23.65
C PHE A 28 14.50 -0.23 22.93
N THR A 29 14.09 -0.41 21.68
CA THR A 29 13.47 0.61 20.85
C THR A 29 12.18 0.06 20.27
N ALA A 30 11.11 0.83 20.34
CA ALA A 30 9.82 0.48 19.74
C ALA A 30 9.63 1.26 18.43
N ILE A 31 9.23 0.55 17.38
CA ILE A 31 8.85 1.12 16.10
C ILE A 31 7.37 0.85 15.90
N PHE A 32 6.60 1.90 15.67
CA PHE A 32 5.17 1.83 15.41
C PHE A 32 4.89 2.21 13.97
N THR A 33 3.94 1.52 13.34
CA THR A 33 3.42 1.89 12.02
C THR A 33 1.95 2.29 12.17
N SER A 34 1.55 3.31 11.45
CA SER A 34 0.15 3.74 11.37
C SER A 34 -0.21 4.15 9.95
N ASN A 35 -1.47 4.00 9.59
CA ASN A 35 -2.02 4.52 8.35
C ASN A 35 -2.90 5.72 8.67
N PRO A 36 -2.48 6.96 8.35
CA PRO A 36 -3.22 8.17 8.75
C PRO A 36 -4.66 8.21 8.22
N GLU A 37 -4.92 7.59 7.05
CA GLU A 37 -6.24 7.62 6.41
C GLU A 37 -7.29 6.75 7.12
N GLU A 38 -6.87 5.73 7.85
CA GLU A 38 -7.78 4.84 8.57
C GLU A 38 -8.29 5.43 9.89
N TYR A 39 -7.65 6.49 10.39
CA TYR A 39 -7.88 7.02 11.72
C TYR A 39 -8.61 8.37 11.78
N ALA A 40 -9.28 8.78 10.71
CA ALA A 40 -10.01 10.06 10.65
C ALA A 40 -11.13 10.26 11.70
N GLY A 41 -11.36 9.30 12.60
CA GLY A 41 -12.36 9.38 13.66
C GLY A 41 -11.87 9.29 15.11
N VAL A 42 -10.55 9.07 15.37
CA VAL A 42 -10.03 8.77 16.73
C VAL A 42 -8.89 9.73 17.11
N HIS A 43 -9.18 11.01 17.19
CA HIS A 43 -8.14 12.05 17.23
C HIS A 43 -7.46 12.31 18.59
N ARG A 44 -8.04 12.01 19.72
CA ARG A 44 -7.49 12.50 21.02
C ARG A 44 -6.41 11.63 21.69
N SER A 45 -6.40 10.33 21.45
CA SER A 45 -5.38 9.44 22.05
C SER A 45 -4.09 9.38 21.23
N GLN A 46 -4.14 9.77 19.97
CA GLN A 46 -2.98 9.73 19.06
C GLN A 46 -2.05 10.93 19.23
N ASP A 47 -2.57 12.10 19.59
CA ASP A 47 -1.76 13.30 19.77
C ASP A 47 -0.72 13.14 20.89
N ALA A 48 -1.13 12.55 22.01
CA ALA A 48 -0.22 12.28 23.13
C ALA A 48 0.90 11.26 22.83
N LEU A 49 0.68 10.39 21.84
CA LEU A 49 1.70 9.45 21.34
C LEU A 49 2.65 10.13 20.37
N ARG A 50 2.12 10.94 19.48
CA ARG A 50 2.91 11.68 18.48
C ARG A 50 3.94 12.60 19.13
N ASP A 51 3.55 13.31 20.18
CA ASP A 51 4.44 14.22 20.91
C ASP A 51 5.65 13.52 21.54
N ARG A 52 5.61 12.19 21.65
CA ARG A 52 6.68 11.38 22.28
C ARG A 52 7.46 10.52 21.28
N MET A 53 7.19 10.65 19.99
CA MET A 53 7.80 9.85 18.93
C MET A 53 8.42 10.74 17.85
N ILE A 54 9.45 10.22 17.21
CA ILE A 54 9.94 10.79 15.95
C ILE A 54 9.06 10.20 14.84
N THR A 55 8.27 11.06 14.20
CA THR A 55 7.42 10.65 13.08
C THR A 55 8.22 10.74 11.78
N MET A 56 8.14 9.69 10.98
CA MET A 56 8.67 9.64 9.63
C MET A 56 7.53 9.35 8.68
N ASP A 57 7.27 10.26 7.76
CA ASP A 57 6.30 10.07 6.70
C ASP A 57 6.97 9.31 5.54
N LEU A 58 6.31 8.24 5.08
CA LEU A 58 6.79 7.41 3.98
C LEU A 58 5.91 7.64 2.76
N ASP A 59 6.47 8.23 1.74
CA ASP A 59 5.83 8.43 0.46
C ASP A 59 5.96 7.20 -0.47
N ASN A 60 5.30 7.29 -1.63
CA ASN A 60 5.48 6.30 -2.68
C ASN A 60 6.92 6.32 -3.20
N PHE A 61 7.40 5.17 -3.61
CA PHE A 61 8.71 5.04 -4.24
C PHE A 61 8.79 5.87 -5.54
N ASP A 62 10.01 6.20 -5.96
CA ASP A 62 10.25 6.76 -7.28
C ASP A 62 9.91 5.75 -8.39
N HIS A 63 9.85 6.22 -9.65
CA HIS A 63 9.42 5.40 -10.77
C HIS A 63 10.34 4.18 -10.99
N GLU A 64 11.64 4.39 -10.94
CA GLU A 64 12.63 3.34 -11.18
C GLU A 64 12.54 2.23 -10.12
N THR A 65 12.48 2.62 -8.86
CA THR A 65 12.31 1.69 -7.75
C THR A 65 11.00 0.88 -7.85
N GLU A 66 9.87 1.52 -8.24
CA GLU A 66 8.61 0.79 -8.46
C GLU A 66 8.73 -0.23 -9.60
N VAL A 67 9.45 0.09 -10.69
CA VAL A 67 9.71 -0.83 -11.81
C VAL A 67 10.56 -2.01 -11.36
N GLU A 68 11.66 -1.76 -10.65
CA GLU A 68 12.55 -2.81 -10.14
C GLU A 68 11.82 -3.76 -9.19
N ILE A 69 11.04 -3.22 -8.26
CA ILE A 69 10.22 -4.01 -7.33
C ILE A 69 9.22 -4.88 -8.10
N THR A 70 8.51 -4.29 -9.08
CA THR A 70 7.52 -5.00 -9.88
C THR A 70 8.16 -6.13 -10.67
N GLN A 71 9.28 -5.87 -11.33
CA GLN A 71 10.05 -6.86 -12.08
C GLN A 71 10.56 -7.99 -11.17
N ALA A 72 11.19 -7.65 -10.05
CA ALA A 72 11.73 -8.63 -9.11
C ALA A 72 10.66 -9.55 -8.54
N LYS A 73 9.47 -9.02 -8.24
CA LYS A 73 8.36 -9.77 -7.62
C LYS A 73 7.52 -10.58 -8.59
N SER A 74 7.51 -10.23 -9.89
CA SER A 74 6.69 -10.90 -10.91
C SER A 74 7.50 -11.75 -11.88
N LYS A 75 8.78 -11.44 -12.08
CA LYS A 75 9.64 -12.01 -13.13
C LYS A 75 9.14 -11.69 -14.56
N LEU A 76 8.43 -10.59 -14.74
CA LEU A 76 8.13 -10.02 -16.06
C LEU A 76 9.36 -9.32 -16.62
N SER A 77 9.32 -9.01 -17.94
CA SER A 77 10.34 -8.16 -18.55
C SER A 77 10.29 -6.73 -17.97
N ARG A 78 11.41 -6.00 -18.08
CA ARG A 78 11.49 -4.61 -17.65
C ARG A 78 10.44 -3.75 -18.35
N ASN A 79 10.31 -3.87 -19.67
CA ASN A 79 9.35 -3.09 -20.46
C ASN A 79 7.90 -3.31 -20.00
N GLN A 80 7.52 -4.56 -19.71
CA GLN A 80 6.18 -4.85 -19.19
C GLN A 80 5.98 -4.29 -17.78
N SER A 81 7.00 -4.34 -16.93
CA SER A 81 6.94 -3.76 -15.58
C SER A 81 6.83 -2.24 -15.62
N GLU A 82 7.59 -1.59 -16.50
CA GLU A 82 7.58 -0.14 -16.71
C GLU A 82 6.22 0.35 -17.23
N MET A 83 5.61 -0.36 -18.18
CA MET A 83 4.28 -0.07 -18.66
C MET A 83 3.23 -0.15 -17.53
N ILE A 84 3.24 -1.23 -16.73
CA ILE A 84 2.32 -1.40 -15.61
C ILE A 84 2.49 -0.27 -14.58
N VAL A 85 3.73 0.04 -14.21
CA VAL A 85 4.03 1.13 -13.28
C VAL A 85 3.56 2.47 -13.82
N SER A 86 3.73 2.73 -15.12
CA SER A 86 3.28 3.96 -15.76
C SER A 86 1.76 4.12 -15.70
N ILE A 87 1.00 3.03 -15.90
CA ILE A 87 -0.47 3.02 -15.77
C ILE A 87 -0.87 3.33 -14.31
N VAL A 88 -0.29 2.63 -13.33
CA VAL A 88 -0.63 2.81 -11.92
C VAL A 88 -0.28 4.22 -11.42
N ARG A 89 0.89 4.73 -11.81
CA ARG A 89 1.30 6.12 -11.49
C ARG A 89 0.44 7.15 -12.21
N GLY A 90 0.03 6.86 -13.44
CA GLY A 90 -0.92 7.69 -14.18
C GLY A 90 -2.24 7.82 -13.42
N LEU A 91 -2.80 6.70 -12.95
CA LEU A 91 -4.02 6.69 -12.14
C LEU A 91 -3.83 7.46 -10.83
N ARG A 92 -2.72 7.24 -10.11
CA ARG A 92 -2.39 7.97 -8.88
C ARG A 92 -2.37 9.49 -9.09
N LYS A 93 -1.75 9.94 -10.18
CA LYS A 93 -1.64 11.37 -10.53
C LYS A 93 -2.99 12.03 -10.83
N THR A 94 -4.03 11.28 -11.16
CA THR A 94 -5.35 11.87 -11.41
C THR A 94 -5.99 12.44 -10.14
N GLY A 95 -5.62 11.96 -8.95
CA GLY A 95 -6.23 12.34 -7.67
C GLY A 95 -7.71 11.92 -7.54
N LYS A 96 -8.22 11.07 -8.45
CA LYS A 96 -9.64 10.70 -8.49
C LYS A 96 -9.98 9.41 -7.71
N CYS A 97 -8.99 8.81 -7.08
CA CYS A 97 -9.13 7.61 -6.27
C CYS A 97 -9.48 7.96 -4.83
N GLU A 98 -10.30 7.14 -4.18
CA GLU A 98 -10.53 7.25 -2.73
C GLU A 98 -9.25 6.89 -1.95
N PHE A 99 -8.57 5.86 -2.42
CA PHE A 99 -7.25 5.45 -1.94
C PHE A 99 -6.26 5.48 -3.11
N PRO A 100 -5.12 6.15 -2.99
CA PRO A 100 -4.14 6.18 -4.08
C PRO A 100 -3.57 4.78 -4.34
N PRO A 101 -3.49 4.33 -5.61
CA PRO A 101 -2.92 3.03 -5.92
C PRO A 101 -1.43 2.99 -5.58
N THR A 102 -0.95 1.83 -5.14
CA THR A 102 0.41 1.63 -4.66
C THR A 102 1.20 0.67 -5.55
N VAL A 103 2.48 0.46 -5.26
CA VAL A 103 3.29 -0.59 -5.90
C VAL A 103 2.68 -1.99 -5.75
N ARG A 104 1.80 -2.20 -4.76
CA ARG A 104 1.07 -3.46 -4.60
C ARG A 104 0.18 -3.76 -5.81
N GLY A 105 -0.54 -2.76 -6.33
CA GLY A 105 -1.32 -2.90 -7.56
C GLY A 105 -0.44 -3.29 -8.74
N CYS A 106 0.74 -2.67 -8.89
CA CYS A 106 1.70 -3.06 -9.93
C CYS A 106 2.09 -4.55 -9.82
N ILE A 107 2.42 -5.01 -8.61
CA ILE A 107 2.81 -6.40 -8.36
C ILE A 107 1.65 -7.36 -8.65
N MET A 108 0.42 -7.01 -8.26
CA MET A 108 -0.76 -7.85 -8.49
C MET A 108 -1.05 -8.01 -9.97
N ILE A 109 -1.08 -6.92 -10.73
CA ILE A 109 -1.25 -6.95 -12.20
C ILE A 109 -0.16 -7.82 -12.83
N ALA A 110 1.11 -7.53 -12.52
CA ALA A 110 2.24 -8.21 -13.10
C ALA A 110 2.26 -9.72 -12.81
N ARG A 111 1.92 -10.14 -11.59
CA ARG A 111 1.82 -11.56 -11.23
C ARG A 111 0.66 -12.26 -11.95
N THR A 112 -0.49 -11.59 -12.07
CA THR A 112 -1.64 -12.12 -12.80
C THR A 112 -1.27 -12.39 -14.25
N LEU A 113 -0.63 -11.44 -14.93
CA LEU A 113 -0.14 -11.62 -16.30
C LEU A 113 0.83 -12.79 -16.42
N LYS A 114 1.76 -12.91 -15.47
CA LYS A 114 2.75 -13.99 -15.45
C LYS A 114 2.12 -15.37 -15.29
N VAL A 115 1.21 -15.51 -14.33
CA VAL A 115 0.54 -16.78 -14.04
C VAL A 115 -0.36 -17.21 -15.18
N GLN A 116 -1.09 -16.28 -15.76
CA GLN A 116 -1.99 -16.55 -16.89
C GLN A 116 -1.26 -16.58 -18.26
N ARG A 117 0.04 -16.32 -18.29
CA ARG A 117 0.87 -16.26 -19.51
C ARG A 117 0.33 -15.27 -20.56
N ILE A 118 -0.24 -14.17 -20.08
CA ILE A 118 -0.81 -13.13 -20.94
C ILE A 118 0.31 -12.19 -21.38
N ASN A 119 0.36 -11.96 -22.72
CA ASN A 119 1.19 -10.91 -23.29
C ASN A 119 0.32 -9.66 -23.50
N PRO A 120 0.56 -8.54 -22.79
CA PRO A 120 -0.24 -7.33 -22.91
C PRO A 120 -0.38 -6.83 -24.37
N ALA A 121 0.70 -6.85 -25.13
CA ALA A 121 0.71 -6.40 -26.52
C ALA A 121 -0.18 -7.23 -27.47
N LYS A 122 -0.44 -8.51 -27.13
CA LYS A 122 -1.25 -9.41 -27.96
C LYS A 122 -2.69 -9.55 -27.47
N CYS A 123 -2.94 -9.29 -26.19
CA CYS A 123 -4.21 -9.52 -25.50
C CYS A 123 -4.69 -8.24 -24.81
N ASN A 124 -4.76 -7.13 -25.54
CA ASN A 124 -5.05 -5.81 -24.97
C ASN A 124 -6.35 -5.79 -24.12
N GLY A 125 -7.46 -6.35 -24.63
CA GLY A 125 -8.73 -6.36 -23.90
C GLY A 125 -8.65 -7.13 -22.56
N VAL A 126 -7.96 -8.27 -22.52
CA VAL A 126 -7.77 -9.04 -21.27
C VAL A 126 -6.84 -8.30 -20.31
N PHE A 127 -5.79 -7.69 -20.84
CA PHE A 127 -4.88 -6.87 -20.05
C PHE A 127 -5.61 -5.67 -19.42
N THR A 128 -6.40 -4.96 -20.19
CA THR A 128 -7.24 -3.84 -19.73
C THR A 128 -8.17 -4.29 -18.60
N GLN A 129 -8.86 -5.41 -18.79
CA GLN A 129 -9.78 -5.95 -17.79
C GLN A 129 -9.06 -6.28 -16.46
N ILE A 130 -7.87 -6.90 -16.51
CA ILE A 130 -7.06 -7.20 -15.34
C ILE A 130 -6.67 -5.90 -14.61
N CYS A 131 -6.22 -4.90 -15.33
CA CYS A 131 -5.88 -3.60 -14.75
C CYS A 131 -7.10 -2.93 -14.11
N GLN A 132 -8.24 -2.94 -14.80
CA GLN A 132 -9.49 -2.36 -14.29
C GLN A 132 -9.94 -3.04 -13.01
N ASP A 133 -9.99 -4.37 -12.96
CA ASP A 133 -10.50 -5.12 -11.81
C ASP A 133 -9.61 -4.95 -10.59
N ILE A 134 -8.30 -5.04 -10.76
CA ILE A 134 -7.34 -4.88 -9.66
C ILE A 134 -7.35 -3.45 -9.14
N LEU A 135 -7.23 -2.46 -10.04
CA LEU A 135 -7.09 -1.07 -9.63
C LEU A 135 -8.41 -0.49 -9.10
N ALA A 136 -9.57 -0.86 -9.67
CA ALA A 136 -10.85 -0.44 -9.13
C ALA A 136 -11.09 -1.00 -7.71
N SER A 137 -10.67 -2.24 -7.47
CA SER A 137 -10.78 -2.86 -6.14
C SER A 137 -9.82 -2.25 -5.12
N GLU A 138 -8.57 -1.95 -5.52
CA GLU A 138 -7.55 -1.38 -4.62
C GLU A 138 -7.87 0.07 -4.23
N THR A 139 -8.48 0.85 -5.14
CA THR A 139 -8.60 2.30 -5.00
C THR A 139 -9.98 2.80 -4.59
N SER A 140 -10.94 1.90 -4.39
CA SER A 140 -12.32 2.22 -4.02
C SER A 140 -12.80 1.39 -2.84
N ARG A 141 -13.70 1.95 -2.03
CA ARG A 141 -14.36 1.20 -0.95
C ARG A 141 -15.23 0.07 -1.51
N VAL A 142 -15.33 -1.01 -0.74
CA VAL A 142 -16.21 -2.13 -1.07
C VAL A 142 -17.68 -1.62 -1.21
N GLY A 143 -18.30 -1.93 -2.34
CA GLY A 143 -19.69 -1.53 -2.63
C GLY A 143 -19.86 -0.17 -3.34
N SER A 144 -18.79 0.59 -3.56
CA SER A 144 -18.84 1.87 -4.29
C SER A 144 -18.80 1.67 -5.82
N LYS A 145 -19.88 1.12 -6.40
CA LYS A 145 -19.95 0.81 -7.85
C LYS A 145 -19.64 2.03 -8.73
N THR A 146 -20.22 3.17 -8.45
CA THR A 146 -20.02 4.40 -9.24
C THR A 146 -18.54 4.83 -9.30
N ASN A 147 -17.83 4.73 -8.18
CA ASN A 147 -16.41 5.03 -8.15
C ASN A 147 -15.59 3.98 -8.91
N GLN A 148 -15.93 2.71 -8.76
CA GLN A 148 -15.27 1.62 -9.49
C GLN A 148 -15.43 1.78 -11.01
N ASP A 149 -16.63 2.11 -11.49
CA ASP A 149 -16.89 2.31 -12.93
C ASP A 149 -16.10 3.52 -13.46
N ARG A 150 -16.03 4.60 -12.68
CA ARG A 150 -15.20 5.76 -13.02
C ARG A 150 -13.72 5.42 -13.12
N ILE A 151 -13.19 4.65 -12.15
CA ILE A 151 -11.79 4.20 -12.16
C ILE A 151 -11.52 3.30 -13.36
N LYS A 152 -12.44 2.39 -13.70
CA LYS A 152 -12.31 1.51 -14.87
C LYS A 152 -12.17 2.31 -16.16
N GLY A 153 -12.98 3.36 -16.35
CA GLY A 153 -12.85 4.24 -17.53
C GLY A 153 -11.50 4.94 -17.60
N ILE A 154 -11.00 5.48 -16.48
CA ILE A 154 -9.67 6.11 -16.45
C ILE A 154 -8.56 5.11 -16.73
N VAL A 155 -8.66 3.89 -16.20
CA VAL A 155 -7.67 2.83 -16.43
C VAL A 155 -7.63 2.44 -17.91
N GLU A 156 -8.78 2.37 -18.59
CA GLU A 156 -8.86 2.09 -20.02
C GLU A 156 -8.09 3.13 -20.85
N GLU A 157 -8.31 4.41 -20.60
CA GLU A 157 -7.58 5.51 -21.26
C GLU A 157 -6.06 5.41 -21.01
N LEU A 158 -5.65 5.04 -19.78
CA LEU A 158 -4.25 4.90 -19.43
C LEU A 158 -3.61 3.68 -20.10
N VAL A 159 -4.33 2.57 -20.19
CA VAL A 159 -3.85 1.38 -20.91
C VAL A 159 -3.67 1.70 -22.40
N GLU A 160 -4.61 2.35 -23.04
CA GLU A 160 -4.47 2.80 -24.43
C GLU A 160 -3.27 3.72 -24.62
N LYS A 161 -3.00 4.59 -23.67
CA LYS A 161 -1.87 5.52 -23.72
C LYS A 161 -0.50 4.84 -23.59
N TYR A 162 -0.38 3.81 -22.77
CA TYR A 162 0.92 3.23 -22.40
C TYR A 162 1.19 1.83 -22.98
N ASN A 163 0.20 1.19 -23.59
CA ASN A 163 0.33 -0.14 -24.20
C ASN A 163 0.56 -0.02 -25.73
N HIS A 164 1.69 0.56 -26.11
CA HIS A 164 2.13 0.69 -27.51
C HIS A 164 3.31 -0.21 -27.81
#